data_e2526fcd4e0261803021c705da7b88a9
#
_entry.id   e2526fcd4e0261803021c705da7b88a9
#
_cell.length_a   1.000
_cell.length_b   1.000
_cell.length_c   1.000
_cell.angle_alpha   90.00
_cell.angle_beta   90.00
_cell.angle_gamma   90.00
#
_symmetry.space_group_name_H-M   'P 1'
#
loop_
_entity.id
_entity.type
_entity.pdbx_description
1 polymer ?
#
loop_
_entity_poly.entity_id
_entity_poly.type
_entity_poly.pdbx_seq_one_letter_code
_entity_poly.pdbx_strand_id
1 'polypeptide(L)'
;MPADGRDFYFLFIINTRNIGESWLLHSANYYFFLFIIYVGIIMSIFTSVFIGTEYSDGTIRNKLSVGHCRRNIYLANLLVVCAAGVLFCIPHIGAAFLMGIPLAGSGAVTALSAPVWRLGCCVLIVGVYAVVFGLIAMVDSNKTRSAIISMVLAFILVLGGMYVYGSLQEPEFTSRMVMLEDGRFELQENIPNSKYVSGMERTVYEWVDVSLPSSVAFHITARDGEFDWRMPLCLGGLSVLLSVAGINYFQKKDIR
;
A
#
# COMPACT_ATOMS: atom_id res chain seq x y z
N MET A 1 -34.61 -13.16 1.99
CA MET A 1 -33.71 -14.25 1.55
C MET A 1 -32.34 -13.63 1.35
N PRO A 2 -31.28 -14.02 2.05
CA PRO A 2 -29.94 -13.53 1.79
C PRO A 2 -29.51 -14.07 0.42
N ALA A 3 -29.10 -13.18 -0.48
CA ALA A 3 -28.52 -13.55 -1.77
C ALA A 3 -27.27 -14.40 -1.51
N ASP A 4 -27.27 -15.63 -2.04
CA ASP A 4 -26.15 -16.56 -1.92
C ASP A 4 -24.93 -15.93 -2.61
N GLY A 5 -23.73 -16.03 -2.00
CA GLY A 5 -22.51 -15.45 -2.56
C GLY A 5 -22.22 -15.86 -4.01
N ARG A 6 -22.82 -16.96 -4.47
CA ARG A 6 -22.81 -17.41 -5.87
C ARG A 6 -23.52 -16.45 -6.82
N ASP A 7 -24.61 -15.80 -6.35
CA ASP A 7 -25.37 -14.84 -7.16
C ASP A 7 -24.59 -13.56 -7.38
N PHE A 8 -23.77 -13.15 -6.39
CA PHE A 8 -22.91 -11.98 -6.53
C PHE A 8 -21.79 -12.22 -7.55
N TYR A 9 -21.15 -13.39 -7.54
CA TYR A 9 -20.15 -13.78 -8.55
C TYR A 9 -20.78 -13.94 -9.94
N PHE A 10 -21.98 -14.50 -10.01
CA PHE A 10 -22.69 -14.69 -11.28
C PHE A 10 -23.14 -13.36 -11.88
N LEU A 11 -23.65 -12.43 -11.08
CA LEU A 11 -24.00 -11.06 -11.49
C LEU A 11 -22.75 -10.27 -11.89
N PHE A 12 -21.63 -10.43 -11.18
CA PHE A 12 -20.36 -9.83 -11.55
C PHE A 12 -19.86 -10.33 -12.92
N ILE A 13 -19.91 -11.64 -13.17
CA ILE A 13 -19.51 -12.28 -14.44
C ILE A 13 -20.42 -11.85 -15.60
N ILE A 14 -21.75 -11.81 -15.39
CA ILE A 14 -22.70 -11.39 -16.44
C ILE A 14 -22.57 -9.90 -16.74
N ASN A 15 -22.39 -9.07 -15.73
CA ASN A 15 -22.21 -7.62 -15.90
C ASN A 15 -20.90 -7.30 -16.62
N THR A 16 -19.81 -8.04 -16.32
CA THR A 16 -18.53 -7.87 -17.03
C THR A 16 -18.58 -8.32 -18.50
N ARG A 17 -19.45 -9.25 -18.85
CA ARG A 17 -19.60 -9.72 -20.24
C ARG A 17 -20.30 -8.70 -21.15
N ASN A 18 -21.11 -7.80 -20.58
CA ASN A 18 -21.85 -6.75 -21.29
C ASN A 18 -21.16 -5.37 -21.25
N ILE A 19 -20.15 -5.20 -20.41
CA ILE A 19 -19.41 -3.96 -20.25
C ILE A 19 -18.09 -4.14 -20.99
N GLY A 20 -17.85 -3.34 -22.03
CA GLY A 20 -16.76 -3.48 -22.99
C GLY A 20 -15.37 -3.73 -22.40
N GLU A 21 -14.43 -4.18 -23.22
CA GLU A 21 -13.06 -4.62 -22.87
C GLU A 21 -12.31 -3.68 -21.91
N SER A 22 -12.60 -2.39 -21.94
CA SER A 22 -12.00 -1.39 -21.05
C SER A 22 -12.30 -1.61 -19.55
N TRP A 23 -13.49 -2.09 -19.20
CA TRP A 23 -13.89 -2.39 -17.83
C TRP A 23 -13.25 -3.66 -17.29
N LEU A 24 -13.12 -4.68 -18.12
CA LEU A 24 -12.43 -5.92 -17.76
C LEU A 24 -10.95 -5.68 -17.42
N LEU A 25 -10.28 -4.84 -18.23
CA LEU A 25 -8.90 -4.42 -17.98
C LEU A 25 -8.76 -3.64 -16.67
N HIS A 26 -9.70 -2.77 -16.37
CA HIS A 26 -9.72 -1.99 -15.12
C HIS A 26 -9.86 -2.90 -13.91
N SER A 27 -10.84 -3.79 -13.91
CA SER A 27 -11.05 -4.73 -12.83
C SER A 27 -9.85 -5.65 -12.63
N ALA A 28 -9.24 -6.14 -13.70
CA ALA A 28 -8.07 -7.00 -13.63
C ALA A 28 -6.86 -6.30 -13.00
N ASN A 29 -6.53 -5.06 -13.40
CA ASN A 29 -5.44 -4.28 -12.82
C ASN A 29 -5.66 -4.00 -11.32
N TYR A 30 -6.86 -3.58 -10.95
CA TYR A 30 -7.22 -3.32 -9.57
C TYR A 30 -7.01 -4.56 -8.70
N TYR A 31 -7.57 -5.70 -9.10
CA TYR A 31 -7.44 -6.93 -8.33
C TYR A 31 -6.02 -7.48 -8.30
N PHE A 32 -5.25 -7.29 -9.37
CA PHE A 32 -3.87 -7.75 -9.46
C PHE A 32 -2.96 -7.03 -8.46
N PHE A 33 -3.14 -5.72 -8.26
CA PHE A 33 -2.32 -4.90 -7.37
C PHE A 33 -2.95 -4.62 -6.00
N LEU A 34 -4.19 -5.08 -5.74
CA LEU A 34 -4.92 -4.77 -4.50
C LEU A 34 -4.14 -5.12 -3.23
N PHE A 35 -3.31 -6.17 -3.27
CA PHE A 35 -2.51 -6.61 -2.12
C PHE A 35 -1.56 -5.53 -1.61
N ILE A 36 -1.08 -4.64 -2.49
CA ILE A 36 -0.09 -3.64 -2.10
C ILE A 36 -0.66 -2.62 -1.11
N ILE A 37 -1.97 -2.40 -1.12
CA ILE A 37 -2.67 -1.54 -0.14
C ILE A 37 -2.59 -2.16 1.25
N TYR A 38 -2.74 -3.48 1.36
CA TYR A 38 -2.82 -4.20 2.64
C TYR A 38 -1.49 -4.79 3.11
N VAL A 39 -0.47 -4.85 2.25
CA VAL A 39 0.83 -5.46 2.60
C VAL A 39 1.46 -4.81 3.84
N GLY A 40 1.27 -3.50 4.04
CA GLY A 40 1.76 -2.79 5.21
C GLY A 40 1.21 -3.34 6.53
N ILE A 41 -0.07 -3.74 6.57
CA ILE A 41 -0.68 -4.31 7.78
C ILE A 41 -0.06 -5.67 8.09
N ILE A 42 0.11 -6.52 7.08
CA ILE A 42 0.74 -7.84 7.24
C ILE A 42 2.19 -7.68 7.70
N MET A 43 2.94 -6.79 7.06
CA MET A 43 4.34 -6.54 7.39
C MET A 43 4.52 -5.95 8.79
N SER A 44 3.58 -5.11 9.26
CA SER A 44 3.66 -4.53 10.61
C SER A 44 3.66 -5.62 11.70
N ILE A 45 2.80 -6.61 11.56
CA ILE A 45 2.70 -7.75 12.48
C ILE A 45 3.93 -8.65 12.34
N PHE A 46 4.23 -9.08 11.11
CA PHE A 46 5.35 -9.99 10.84
C PHE A 46 6.67 -9.43 11.34
N THR A 47 7.00 -8.20 10.98
CA THR A 47 8.27 -7.56 11.35
C THR A 47 8.43 -7.47 12.86
N SER A 48 7.38 -7.03 13.55
CA SER A 48 7.41 -6.89 15.01
C SER A 48 7.52 -8.24 15.72
N VAL A 49 6.83 -9.26 15.22
CA VAL A 49 6.94 -10.62 15.77
C VAL A 49 8.32 -11.21 15.49
N PHE A 50 8.82 -11.10 14.28
CA PHE A 50 10.11 -11.64 13.86
C PHE A 50 11.26 -11.02 14.66
N ILE A 51 11.42 -9.71 14.63
CA ILE A 51 12.49 -9.00 15.33
C ILE A 51 12.31 -9.09 16.84
N GLY A 52 11.07 -8.96 17.35
CA GLY A 52 10.78 -9.08 18.77
C GLY A 52 11.09 -10.46 19.33
N THR A 53 10.95 -11.53 18.53
CA THR A 53 11.38 -12.88 18.92
C THR A 53 12.90 -12.98 19.01
N GLU A 54 13.66 -12.37 18.09
CA GLU A 54 15.13 -12.33 18.20
C GLU A 54 15.62 -11.62 19.49
N TYR A 55 14.87 -10.64 19.98
CA TYR A 55 15.16 -10.01 21.28
C TYR A 55 14.82 -10.94 22.45
N SER A 56 13.61 -11.53 22.45
CA SER A 56 13.14 -12.38 23.56
C SER A 56 13.98 -13.65 23.74
N ASP A 57 14.43 -14.24 22.63
CA ASP A 57 15.25 -15.46 22.63
C ASP A 57 16.75 -15.17 22.85
N GLY A 58 17.12 -13.89 23.00
CA GLY A 58 18.50 -13.48 23.18
C GLY A 58 19.39 -13.63 21.94
N THR A 59 18.80 -13.93 20.77
CA THR A 59 19.53 -14.15 19.51
C THR A 59 20.37 -12.94 19.13
N ILE A 60 19.84 -11.71 19.28
CA ILE A 60 20.59 -10.47 19.02
C ILE A 60 21.77 -10.35 19.96
N ARG A 61 21.59 -10.67 21.25
CA ARG A 61 22.67 -10.67 22.25
C ARG A 61 23.76 -11.67 21.90
N ASN A 62 23.38 -12.89 21.51
CA ASN A 62 24.31 -13.93 21.09
C ASN A 62 25.09 -13.51 19.83
N LYS A 63 24.44 -12.92 18.82
CA LYS A 63 25.11 -12.38 17.63
C LYS A 63 26.18 -11.32 18.00
N LEU A 64 25.86 -10.45 18.98
CA LEU A 64 26.80 -9.43 19.46
C LEU A 64 27.96 -10.03 20.25
N SER A 65 27.74 -11.05 21.10
CA SER A 65 28.79 -11.70 21.89
C SER A 65 29.81 -12.45 21.04
N VAL A 66 29.38 -12.96 19.87
CA VAL A 66 30.26 -13.61 18.87
C VAL A 66 31.02 -12.57 18.02
N GLY A 67 30.75 -11.27 18.20
CA GLY A 67 31.50 -10.18 17.54
C GLY A 67 30.86 -9.62 16.27
N HIS A 68 29.61 -9.95 15.96
CA HIS A 68 28.93 -9.33 14.83
C HIS A 68 28.69 -7.84 15.06
N CYS A 69 28.99 -7.01 14.04
CA CYS A 69 28.72 -5.57 14.11
C CYS A 69 27.22 -5.29 14.14
N ARG A 70 26.79 -4.37 14.99
CA ARG A 70 25.38 -3.94 15.14
C ARG A 70 24.75 -3.53 13.81
N ARG A 71 25.49 -2.79 12.97
CA ARG A 71 25.07 -2.41 11.63
C ARG A 71 24.70 -3.62 10.78
N ASN A 72 25.50 -4.67 10.79
CA ASN A 72 25.25 -5.88 10.00
C ASN A 72 24.03 -6.64 10.49
N ILE A 73 23.81 -6.69 11.82
CA ILE A 73 22.61 -7.30 12.43
C ILE A 73 21.36 -6.54 11.98
N TYR A 74 21.38 -5.19 12.02
CA TYR A 74 20.28 -4.37 11.58
C TYR A 74 19.96 -4.60 10.09
N LEU A 75 20.97 -4.52 9.23
CA LEU A 75 20.81 -4.70 7.79
C LEU A 75 20.34 -6.11 7.42
N ALA A 76 20.87 -7.16 8.09
CA ALA A 76 20.43 -8.53 7.87
C ALA A 76 18.93 -8.70 8.19
N ASN A 77 18.48 -8.19 9.33
CA ASN A 77 17.07 -8.25 9.71
C ASN A 77 16.19 -7.44 8.74
N LEU A 78 16.64 -6.28 8.30
CA LEU A 78 15.94 -5.48 7.30
C LEU A 78 15.80 -6.25 5.97
N LEU A 79 16.87 -6.88 5.50
CA LEU A 79 16.83 -7.68 4.27
C LEU A 79 15.87 -8.87 4.38
N VAL A 80 15.85 -9.56 5.52
CA VAL A 80 14.89 -10.66 5.76
C VAL A 80 13.46 -10.14 5.74
N VAL A 81 13.19 -9.01 6.36
CA VAL A 81 11.85 -8.39 6.37
C VAL A 81 11.43 -7.95 4.96
N CYS A 82 12.33 -7.34 4.19
CA CYS A 82 12.07 -7.00 2.78
C CYS A 82 11.76 -8.25 1.95
N ALA A 83 12.58 -9.30 2.08
CA ALA A 83 12.35 -10.55 1.37
C ALA A 83 11.02 -11.19 1.74
N ALA A 84 10.67 -11.22 3.03
CA ALA A 84 9.38 -11.70 3.50
C ALA A 84 8.21 -10.89 2.93
N GLY A 85 8.33 -9.55 2.88
CA GLY A 85 7.33 -8.67 2.29
C GLY A 85 7.08 -8.99 0.81
N VAL A 86 8.14 -9.21 0.03
CA VAL A 86 8.03 -9.65 -1.37
C VAL A 86 7.38 -11.04 -1.46
N LEU A 87 7.77 -11.98 -0.58
CA LEU A 87 7.18 -13.31 -0.54
C LEU A 87 5.67 -13.28 -0.21
N PHE A 88 5.21 -12.36 0.64
CA PHE A 88 3.77 -12.20 0.92
C PHE A 88 2.96 -11.73 -0.30
N CYS A 89 3.60 -11.09 -1.28
CA CYS A 89 2.95 -10.69 -2.52
C CYS A 89 2.70 -11.88 -3.47
N ILE A 90 3.54 -12.91 -3.43
CA ILE A 90 3.49 -14.05 -4.38
C ILE A 90 2.17 -14.83 -4.34
N PRO A 91 1.60 -15.22 -3.17
CA PRO A 91 0.33 -15.94 -3.13
C PRO A 91 -0.83 -15.15 -3.74
N HIS A 92 -0.86 -13.83 -3.51
CA HIS A 92 -1.89 -12.96 -4.08
C HIS A 92 -1.76 -12.87 -5.60
N ILE A 93 -0.55 -12.63 -6.09
CA ILE A 93 -0.24 -12.60 -7.52
C ILE A 93 -0.62 -13.95 -8.15
N GLY A 94 -0.23 -15.07 -7.54
CA GLY A 94 -0.59 -16.41 -7.99
C GLY A 94 -2.11 -16.62 -8.04
N ALA A 95 -2.84 -16.20 -7.01
CA ALA A 95 -4.30 -16.29 -6.99
C ALA A 95 -4.96 -15.39 -8.06
N ALA A 96 -4.46 -14.18 -8.25
CA ALA A 96 -4.93 -13.27 -9.28
C ALA A 96 -4.73 -13.86 -10.70
N PHE A 97 -3.62 -14.55 -10.94
CA PHE A 97 -3.37 -15.29 -12.19
C PHE A 97 -4.32 -16.48 -12.36
N LEU A 98 -4.39 -17.35 -11.35
CA LEU A 98 -5.18 -18.59 -11.42
C LEU A 98 -6.67 -18.31 -11.58
N MET A 99 -7.19 -17.25 -10.97
CA MET A 99 -8.60 -16.89 -11.04
C MET A 99 -8.88 -15.86 -12.15
N GLY A 100 -7.98 -14.88 -12.35
CA GLY A 100 -8.17 -13.79 -13.29
C GLY A 100 -8.17 -14.25 -14.75
N ILE A 101 -7.25 -15.14 -15.14
CA ILE A 101 -7.16 -15.63 -16.52
C ILE A 101 -8.42 -16.41 -16.95
N PRO A 102 -8.92 -17.41 -16.20
CA PRO A 102 -10.12 -18.13 -16.57
C PRO A 102 -11.38 -17.26 -16.57
N LEU A 103 -11.47 -16.24 -15.72
CA LEU A 103 -12.65 -15.38 -15.57
C LEU A 103 -12.68 -14.21 -16.55
N ALA A 104 -11.53 -13.60 -16.81
CA ALA A 104 -11.41 -12.39 -17.66
C ALA A 104 -10.91 -12.67 -19.08
N GLY A 105 -10.58 -13.92 -19.42
CA GLY A 105 -10.12 -14.32 -20.75
C GLY A 105 -8.83 -13.62 -21.17
N SER A 106 -8.69 -13.29 -22.46
CA SER A 106 -7.50 -12.63 -23.02
C SER A 106 -7.23 -11.24 -22.42
N GLY A 107 -8.25 -10.58 -21.88
CA GLY A 107 -8.11 -9.29 -21.19
C GLY A 107 -7.24 -9.36 -19.92
N ALA A 108 -7.18 -10.51 -19.23
CA ALA A 108 -6.30 -10.70 -18.07
C ALA A 108 -4.82 -10.73 -18.48
N VAL A 109 -4.51 -11.18 -19.70
CA VAL A 109 -3.12 -11.22 -20.21
C VAL A 109 -2.59 -9.82 -20.51
N THR A 110 -3.47 -8.89 -20.93
CA THR A 110 -3.07 -7.49 -21.14
C THR A 110 -2.85 -6.74 -19.84
N ALA A 111 -3.50 -7.13 -18.74
CA ALA A 111 -3.19 -6.62 -17.41
C ALA A 111 -1.78 -7.05 -16.93
N LEU A 112 -1.24 -8.16 -17.45
CA LEU A 112 0.14 -8.60 -17.21
C LEU A 112 1.18 -7.72 -17.90
N SER A 113 0.81 -6.98 -18.94
CA SER A 113 1.66 -5.97 -19.56
C SER A 113 1.74 -4.68 -18.73
N ALA A 114 1.37 -4.78 -17.44
CA ALA A 114 1.47 -3.66 -16.51
C ALA A 114 2.87 -3.01 -16.62
N PRO A 115 2.92 -1.68 -16.73
CA PRO A 115 4.18 -0.99 -16.88
C PRO A 115 5.17 -1.40 -15.77
N VAL A 116 6.42 -1.68 -16.13
CA VAL A 116 7.48 -2.14 -15.20
C VAL A 116 7.63 -1.21 -13.99
N TRP A 117 7.29 0.08 -14.14
CA TRP A 117 7.33 1.03 -13.03
C TRP A 117 6.39 0.65 -11.88
N ARG A 118 5.22 0.06 -12.15
CA ARG A 118 4.28 -0.37 -11.09
C ARG A 118 4.91 -1.43 -10.19
N LEU A 119 5.58 -2.41 -10.80
CA LEU A 119 6.32 -3.43 -10.04
C LEU A 119 7.49 -2.82 -9.24
N GLY A 120 8.22 -1.88 -9.84
CA GLY A 120 9.28 -1.14 -9.16
C GLY A 120 8.76 -0.38 -7.93
N CYS A 121 7.64 0.32 -8.07
CA CYS A 121 6.99 1.00 -6.94
C CYS A 121 6.48 0.02 -5.87
N CYS A 122 5.94 -1.15 -6.26
CA CYS A 122 5.55 -2.18 -5.28
C CYS A 122 6.74 -2.62 -4.42
N VAL A 123 7.90 -2.86 -5.01
CA VAL A 123 9.12 -3.21 -4.27
C VAL A 123 9.55 -2.08 -3.33
N LEU A 124 9.48 -0.83 -3.79
CA LEU A 124 9.81 0.34 -2.95
C LEU A 124 8.83 0.50 -1.79
N ILE A 125 7.52 0.32 -2.01
CA ILE A 125 6.50 0.36 -0.94
C ILE A 125 6.80 -0.70 0.13
N VAL A 126 7.07 -1.95 -0.29
CA VAL A 126 7.49 -3.03 0.62
C VAL A 126 8.76 -2.63 1.37
N GLY A 127 9.74 -2.02 0.68
CA GLY A 127 10.98 -1.51 1.29
C GLY A 127 10.72 -0.45 2.37
N VAL A 128 9.86 0.56 2.09
CA VAL A 128 9.49 1.58 3.08
C VAL A 128 8.83 0.95 4.31
N TYR A 129 7.86 0.05 4.12
CA TYR A 129 7.21 -0.63 5.24
C TYR A 129 8.19 -1.49 6.05
N ALA A 130 9.12 -2.21 5.38
CA ALA A 130 10.17 -2.97 6.05
C ALA A 130 11.05 -2.08 6.92
N VAL A 131 11.46 -0.92 6.40
CA VAL A 131 12.31 0.03 7.13
C VAL A 131 11.56 0.65 8.30
N VAL A 132 10.32 1.12 8.10
CA VAL A 132 9.50 1.76 9.15
C VAL A 132 9.23 0.79 10.29
N PHE A 133 8.70 -0.39 9.99
CA PHE A 133 8.36 -1.36 11.03
C PHE A 133 9.60 -2.05 11.60
N GLY A 134 10.65 -2.23 10.79
CA GLY A 134 11.95 -2.71 11.25
C GLY A 134 12.59 -1.74 12.25
N LEU A 135 12.52 -0.44 11.98
CA LEU A 135 12.99 0.60 12.91
C LEU A 135 12.23 0.53 14.23
N ILE A 136 10.88 0.49 14.20
CA ILE A 136 10.05 0.40 15.40
C ILE A 136 10.42 -0.84 16.22
N ALA A 137 10.51 -2.01 15.59
CA ALA A 137 10.83 -3.26 16.26
C ALA A 137 12.26 -3.31 16.81
N MET A 138 13.22 -2.66 16.14
CA MET A 138 14.59 -2.53 16.63
C MET A 138 14.74 -1.51 17.77
N VAL A 139 13.91 -0.45 17.75
CA VAL A 139 13.86 0.55 18.82
C VAL A 139 13.18 -0.01 20.05
N ASP A 140 12.05 -0.67 19.89
CA ASP A 140 11.29 -1.27 20.98
C ASP A 140 11.54 -2.78 21.05
N SER A 141 12.35 -3.20 22.01
CA SER A 141 12.67 -4.62 22.22
C SER A 141 11.47 -5.46 22.67
N ASN A 142 10.35 -4.83 23.06
CA ASN A 142 9.15 -5.53 23.50
C ASN A 142 8.29 -5.92 22.30
N LYS A 143 8.22 -7.21 22.01
CA LYS A 143 7.47 -7.80 20.89
C LYS A 143 6.02 -7.33 20.79
N THR A 144 5.29 -7.35 21.91
CA THR A 144 3.86 -7.00 21.92
C THR A 144 3.65 -5.51 21.71
N ARG A 145 4.43 -4.67 22.38
CA ARG A 145 4.32 -3.21 22.26
C ARG A 145 4.71 -2.74 20.85
N SER A 146 5.79 -3.27 20.32
CA SER A 146 6.23 -3.01 18.95
C SER A 146 5.16 -3.41 17.92
N ALA A 147 4.51 -4.58 18.09
CA ALA A 147 3.44 -5.04 17.20
C ALA A 147 2.22 -4.11 17.25
N ILE A 148 1.80 -3.67 18.44
CA ILE A 148 0.67 -2.75 18.58
C ILE A 148 0.97 -1.40 17.91
N ILE A 149 2.14 -0.82 18.18
CA ILE A 149 2.55 0.47 17.60
C ILE A 149 2.62 0.36 16.07
N SER A 150 3.27 -0.68 15.55
CA SER A 150 3.42 -0.90 14.11
C SER A 150 2.06 -1.10 13.43
N MET A 151 1.15 -1.85 14.05
CA MET A 151 -0.18 -2.10 13.50
C MET A 151 -1.04 -0.83 13.47
N VAL A 152 -1.04 -0.06 14.56
CA VAL A 152 -1.75 1.23 14.61
C VAL A 152 -1.20 2.19 13.54
N LEU A 153 0.13 2.27 13.42
CA LEU A 153 0.76 3.10 12.39
C LEU A 153 0.41 2.61 10.98
N ALA A 154 0.36 1.29 10.74
CA ALA A 154 -0.05 0.74 9.44
C ALA A 154 -1.47 1.17 9.07
N PHE A 155 -2.43 1.11 10.00
CA PHE A 155 -3.78 1.59 9.77
C PHE A 155 -3.83 3.10 9.49
N ILE A 156 -3.09 3.91 10.26
CA ILE A 156 -3.00 5.36 10.04
C ILE A 156 -2.45 5.65 8.64
N LEU A 157 -1.41 4.93 8.22
CA LEU A 157 -0.83 5.11 6.89
C LEU A 157 -1.84 4.73 5.79
N VAL A 158 -2.54 3.59 5.91
CA VAL A 158 -3.53 3.16 4.91
C VAL A 158 -4.69 4.16 4.81
N LEU A 159 -5.29 4.55 5.95
CA LEU A 159 -6.40 5.50 5.97
C LEU A 159 -5.96 6.90 5.52
N GLY A 160 -4.77 7.34 5.94
CA GLY A 160 -4.20 8.61 5.52
C GLY A 160 -3.93 8.66 4.02
N GLY A 161 -3.34 7.60 3.45
CA GLY A 161 -3.11 7.50 2.01
C GLY A 161 -4.42 7.47 1.21
N MET A 162 -5.43 6.74 1.69
CA MET A 162 -6.75 6.72 1.07
C MET A 162 -7.39 8.11 1.08
N TYR A 163 -7.27 8.84 2.20
CA TYR A 163 -7.82 10.19 2.34
C TYR A 163 -7.12 11.18 1.40
N VAL A 164 -5.77 11.19 1.39
CA VAL A 164 -4.98 12.10 0.54
C VAL A 164 -5.25 11.83 -0.94
N TYR A 165 -5.14 10.57 -1.36
CA TYR A 165 -5.43 10.17 -2.73
C TYR A 165 -6.86 10.55 -3.14
N GLY A 166 -7.88 10.23 -2.30
CA GLY A 166 -9.28 10.56 -2.58
C GLY A 166 -9.53 12.06 -2.69
N SER A 167 -8.90 12.87 -1.81
CA SER A 167 -9.05 14.33 -1.83
C SER A 167 -8.48 14.96 -3.10
N LEU A 168 -7.41 14.40 -3.67
CA LEU A 168 -6.82 14.88 -4.92
C LEU A 168 -7.63 14.48 -6.16
N GLN A 169 -8.46 13.43 -6.06
CA GLN A 169 -9.34 12.99 -7.15
C GLN A 169 -10.66 13.76 -7.21
N GLU A 170 -10.98 14.59 -6.21
CA GLU A 170 -12.19 15.40 -6.20
C GLU A 170 -12.12 16.46 -7.31
N PRO A 171 -13.12 16.52 -8.24
CA PRO A 171 -13.13 17.52 -9.30
C PRO A 171 -13.51 18.90 -8.74
N GLU A 172 -13.06 19.96 -9.41
CA GLU A 172 -13.36 21.35 -9.05
C GLU A 172 -14.86 21.66 -9.13
N PHE A 173 -15.52 21.10 -10.14
CA PHE A 173 -16.95 21.24 -10.34
C PHE A 173 -17.62 19.88 -10.33
N THR A 174 -18.80 19.80 -9.74
CA THR A 174 -19.61 18.58 -9.68
C THR A 174 -20.99 18.83 -10.28
N SER A 175 -21.65 17.76 -10.70
CA SER A 175 -23.04 17.80 -11.16
C SER A 175 -23.94 17.12 -10.13
N ARG A 176 -25.07 17.73 -9.82
CA ARG A 176 -26.03 17.21 -8.84
C ARG A 176 -27.43 17.16 -9.44
N MET A 177 -28.10 16.03 -9.24
CA MET A 177 -29.54 15.96 -9.49
C MET A 177 -30.31 16.67 -8.38
N VAL A 178 -31.09 17.68 -8.74
CA VAL A 178 -31.95 18.41 -7.84
C VAL A 178 -33.42 18.14 -8.21
N MET A 179 -34.23 17.82 -7.21
CA MET A 179 -35.68 17.66 -7.40
C MET A 179 -36.32 19.03 -7.39
N LEU A 180 -36.98 19.42 -8.48
CA LEU A 180 -37.77 20.63 -8.57
C LEU A 180 -39.09 20.51 -7.79
N GLU A 181 -39.71 21.64 -7.45
CA GLU A 181 -40.97 21.66 -6.73
C GLU A 181 -42.11 20.93 -7.44
N ASP A 182 -42.01 20.77 -8.75
CA ASP A 182 -42.96 20.02 -9.60
C ASP A 182 -42.71 18.50 -9.65
N GLY A 183 -41.75 18.00 -8.86
CA GLY A 183 -41.39 16.57 -8.77
C GLY A 183 -40.48 16.07 -9.89
N ARG A 184 -40.05 16.94 -10.80
CA ARG A 184 -39.05 16.57 -11.83
C ARG A 184 -37.63 16.66 -11.31
N PHE A 185 -36.73 15.81 -11.84
CA PHE A 185 -35.32 15.90 -11.56
C PHE A 185 -34.62 16.69 -12.65
N GLU A 186 -33.84 17.69 -12.25
CA GLU A 186 -32.98 18.47 -13.15
C GLU A 186 -31.51 18.25 -12.78
N LEU A 187 -30.66 18.06 -13.79
CA LEU A 187 -29.22 17.95 -13.58
C LEU A 187 -28.62 19.36 -13.56
N GLN A 188 -28.24 19.83 -12.36
CA GLN A 188 -27.44 21.05 -12.23
C GLN A 188 -25.97 20.71 -12.43
N GLU A 189 -25.37 21.29 -13.46
CA GLU A 189 -23.96 21.14 -13.80
C GLU A 189 -23.14 22.34 -13.27
N ASN A 190 -21.83 22.15 -13.15
CA ASN A 190 -20.89 23.21 -12.75
C ASN A 190 -21.13 23.78 -11.34
N ILE A 191 -21.56 22.95 -10.39
CA ILE A 191 -21.65 23.35 -8.99
C ILE A 191 -20.25 23.28 -8.37
N PRO A 192 -19.73 24.37 -7.74
CA PRO A 192 -18.45 24.34 -7.06
C PRO A 192 -18.42 23.24 -5.99
N ASN A 193 -17.39 22.38 -6.04
CA ASN A 193 -17.23 21.29 -5.11
C ASN A 193 -16.54 21.77 -3.83
N SER A 194 -17.24 21.74 -2.70
CA SER A 194 -16.69 22.14 -1.41
C SER A 194 -15.56 21.23 -0.89
N LYS A 195 -15.39 20.05 -1.49
CA LYS A 195 -14.32 19.12 -1.14
C LYS A 195 -13.07 19.29 -1.99
N TYR A 196 -13.15 20.11 -3.04
CA TYR A 196 -12.02 20.36 -3.91
C TYR A 196 -10.91 21.11 -3.17
N VAL A 197 -9.71 20.53 -3.17
CA VAL A 197 -8.54 21.14 -2.55
C VAL A 197 -7.84 22.02 -3.59
N SER A 198 -7.62 23.30 -3.28
CA SER A 198 -7.03 24.28 -4.20
C SER A 198 -5.81 24.98 -3.63
N GLY A 199 -5.05 25.67 -4.48
CA GLY A 199 -3.93 26.53 -4.09
C GLY A 199 -2.79 25.81 -3.39
N MET A 200 -2.23 26.43 -2.34
CA MET A 200 -1.08 25.90 -1.60
C MET A 200 -1.40 24.58 -0.90
N GLU A 201 -2.62 24.42 -0.43
CA GLU A 201 -3.08 23.19 0.23
C GLU A 201 -2.98 22.00 -0.73
N ARG A 202 -3.39 22.16 -1.99
CA ARG A 202 -3.27 21.12 -3.03
C ARG A 202 -1.81 20.73 -3.24
N THR A 203 -0.90 21.70 -3.30
CA THR A 203 0.53 21.40 -3.44
C THR A 203 1.07 20.56 -2.27
N VAL A 204 0.64 20.86 -1.04
CA VAL A 204 1.03 20.04 0.13
C VAL A 204 0.49 18.62 0.00
N TYR A 205 -0.79 18.46 -0.37
CA TYR A 205 -1.39 17.14 -0.60
C TYR A 205 -0.66 16.36 -1.69
N GLU A 206 -0.27 16.99 -2.79
CA GLU A 206 0.49 16.34 -3.87
C GLU A 206 1.87 15.83 -3.40
N TRP A 207 2.59 16.59 -2.56
CA TRP A 207 3.85 16.11 -1.99
C TRP A 207 3.66 14.98 -0.98
N VAL A 208 2.61 15.05 -0.18
CA VAL A 208 2.25 13.97 0.76
C VAL A 208 1.85 12.71 0.00
N ASP A 209 1.08 12.85 -1.06
CA ASP A 209 0.59 11.79 -1.93
C ASP A 209 1.74 10.94 -2.52
N VAL A 210 2.73 11.58 -3.11
CA VAL A 210 3.89 10.88 -3.68
C VAL A 210 4.87 10.31 -2.64
N SER A 211 4.78 10.77 -1.38
CA SER A 211 5.67 10.36 -0.29
C SER A 211 5.08 9.25 0.57
N LEU A 212 3.75 9.12 0.63
CA LEU A 212 3.07 8.09 1.42
C LEU A 212 3.01 6.76 0.64
N PRO A 213 3.56 5.66 1.19
CA PRO A 213 3.57 4.37 0.50
C PRO A 213 2.16 3.84 0.21
N SER A 214 1.19 4.13 1.08
CA SER A 214 -0.21 3.76 0.89
C SER A 214 -0.89 4.57 -0.21
N SER A 215 -0.61 5.87 -0.32
CA SER A 215 -1.16 6.70 -1.39
C SER A 215 -0.63 6.27 -2.77
N VAL A 216 0.68 6.03 -2.86
CA VAL A 216 1.30 5.45 -4.08
C VAL A 216 0.69 4.08 -4.42
N ALA A 217 0.32 3.27 -3.41
CA ALA A 217 -0.38 2.01 -3.63
C ALA A 217 -1.75 2.21 -4.31
N PHE A 218 -2.51 3.26 -3.96
CA PHE A 218 -3.75 3.61 -4.65
C PHE A 218 -3.50 4.02 -6.10
N HIS A 219 -2.45 4.80 -6.40
CA HIS A 219 -2.06 5.13 -7.78
C HIS A 219 -1.73 3.88 -8.61
N ILE A 220 -1.03 2.90 -8.02
CA ILE A 220 -0.69 1.65 -8.71
C ILE A 220 -1.94 0.84 -9.04
N THR A 221 -2.94 0.84 -8.16
CA THR A 221 -4.19 0.11 -8.35
C THR A 221 -5.18 0.84 -9.26
N ALA A 222 -5.08 2.16 -9.38
CA ALA A 222 -5.95 2.96 -10.23
C ALA A 222 -5.74 2.65 -11.72
N ARG A 223 -6.82 2.78 -12.50
CA ARG A 223 -6.81 2.57 -13.96
C ARG A 223 -5.87 3.56 -14.64
N ASP A 224 -6.05 4.83 -14.34
CA ASP A 224 -5.41 5.96 -14.99
C ASP A 224 -4.20 6.47 -14.21
N GLY A 225 -3.63 5.59 -13.36
CA GLY A 225 -2.44 5.91 -12.58
C GLY A 225 -1.27 6.22 -13.50
N GLU A 226 -0.97 7.51 -13.65
CA GLU A 226 0.18 7.98 -14.41
C GLU A 226 1.47 7.80 -13.60
N PHE A 227 2.57 7.58 -14.31
CA PHE A 227 3.87 7.50 -13.69
C PHE A 227 4.36 8.90 -13.31
N ASP A 228 4.53 9.11 -12.01
CA ASP A 228 5.23 10.29 -11.50
C ASP A 228 6.59 9.87 -10.96
N TRP A 229 7.66 10.40 -11.56
CA TRP A 229 9.04 10.14 -11.16
C TRP A 229 9.35 10.55 -9.70
N ARG A 230 8.52 11.43 -9.13
CA ARG A 230 8.61 11.84 -7.71
C ARG A 230 8.33 10.67 -6.77
N MET A 231 7.41 9.76 -7.13
CA MET A 231 7.05 8.60 -6.30
C MET A 231 8.25 7.71 -5.95
N PRO A 232 9.00 7.14 -6.93
CA PRO A 232 10.15 6.29 -6.58
C PRO A 232 11.27 7.08 -5.90
N LEU A 233 11.46 8.37 -6.19
CA LEU A 233 12.45 9.18 -5.50
C LEU A 233 12.08 9.43 -4.03
N CYS A 234 10.83 9.80 -3.74
CA CYS A 234 10.38 10.01 -2.37
C CYS A 234 10.41 8.72 -1.56
N LEU A 235 9.89 7.62 -2.10
CA LEU A 235 9.91 6.31 -1.42
C LEU A 235 11.34 5.81 -1.19
N GLY A 236 12.20 5.90 -2.21
CA GLY A 236 13.61 5.50 -2.10
C GLY A 236 14.38 6.39 -1.13
N GLY A 237 14.22 7.70 -1.22
CA GLY A 237 14.83 8.67 -0.31
C GLY A 237 14.41 8.44 1.14
N LEU A 238 13.10 8.25 1.39
CA LEU A 238 12.55 7.95 2.71
C LEU A 238 13.14 6.64 3.27
N SER A 239 13.21 5.59 2.45
CA SER A 239 13.79 4.31 2.86
C SER A 239 15.25 4.45 3.27
N VAL A 240 16.05 5.20 2.53
CA VAL A 240 17.47 5.44 2.84
C VAL A 240 17.61 6.26 4.12
N LEU A 241 16.88 7.38 4.24
CA LEU A 241 16.94 8.25 5.42
C LEU A 241 16.57 7.51 6.70
N LEU A 242 15.45 6.77 6.68
CA LEU A 242 15.01 5.98 7.83
C LEU A 242 15.95 4.82 8.15
N SER A 243 16.56 4.18 7.13
CA SER A 243 17.56 3.12 7.36
C SER A 243 18.81 3.67 8.04
N VAL A 244 19.30 4.83 7.59
CA VAL A 244 20.46 5.49 8.22
C VAL A 244 20.14 5.89 9.66
N ALA A 245 18.96 6.48 9.90
CA ALA A 245 18.52 6.82 11.24
C ALA A 245 18.42 5.58 12.14
N GLY A 246 17.85 4.48 11.63
CA GLY A 246 17.71 3.22 12.33
C GLY A 246 19.06 2.58 12.69
N ILE A 247 20.00 2.58 11.75
CA ILE A 247 21.38 2.09 12.00
C ILE A 247 22.04 2.90 13.11
N ASN A 248 21.99 4.24 13.02
CA ASN A 248 22.60 5.14 13.99
C ASN A 248 21.98 4.98 15.39
N TYR A 249 20.66 4.80 15.47
CA TYR A 249 19.99 4.55 16.74
C TYR A 249 20.36 3.19 17.32
N PHE A 250 20.34 2.12 16.50
CA PHE A 250 20.65 0.77 16.95
C PHE A 250 22.10 0.61 17.40
N GLN A 251 23.04 1.35 16.80
CA GLN A 251 24.46 1.37 17.22
C GLN A 251 24.61 1.91 18.65
N LYS A 252 23.80 2.87 19.05
CA LYS A 252 23.88 3.53 20.37
C LYS A 252 23.02 2.85 21.43
N LYS A 253 22.12 1.94 21.03
CA LYS A 253 21.18 1.27 21.94
C LYS A 253 21.92 0.34 22.90
N ASP A 254 21.65 0.48 24.21
CA ASP A 254 22.11 -0.49 25.20
C ASP A 254 21.24 -1.76 25.10
N ILE A 255 21.89 -2.89 24.84
CA ILE A 255 21.24 -4.21 24.70
C ILE A 255 21.72 -5.05 25.88
N ARG A 256 20.93 -5.00 26.97
CA ARG A 256 21.15 -5.79 28.19
C ARG A 256 20.48 -7.15 28.11
#